data_6366743cb970fe60a1d14027e79e0c5c
#
_entry.id   6366743cb970fe60a1d14027e79e0c5c
#
_cell.length_a   1.000
_cell.length_b   1.000
_cell.length_c   1.000
_cell.angle_alpha   90.00
_cell.angle_beta   90.00
_cell.angle_gamma   90.00
#
_symmetry.space_group_name_H-M   'P 1'
#
loop_
_entity.id
_entity.type
_entity.pdbx_description
1 polymer ?
#
loop_
_entity_poly.entity_id
_entity_poly.type
_entity_poly.pdbx_seq_one_letter_code
_entity_poly.pdbx_strand_id
1 'polypeptide(L)'
;YWSFVPYRSEWRYGIYAHRMVLADLGHVGENLYLACTALGLGTCGIGAYDQALCDKTFRLDGEEEYMVYTQTVGTVKAEDESKEKAFYSFVEEQGL
;
A
#
# COMPACT_ATOMS: atom_id res chain seq x y z
N TYR A 1 5.10 -0.79 6.10
CA TYR A 1 4.23 -1.93 6.44
C TYR A 1 3.09 -1.47 7.32
N TRP A 2 1.89 -1.98 7.05
CA TRP A 2 0.72 -1.74 7.88
C TRP A 2 0.21 -3.05 8.45
N SER A 3 -0.01 -3.07 9.75
CA SER A 3 -0.68 -4.16 10.45
C SER A 3 -2.09 -3.74 10.88
N PHE A 4 -2.91 -4.71 11.13
CA PHE A 4 -4.28 -4.55 11.57
C PHE A 4 -4.52 -5.26 12.90
N VAL A 5 -5.12 -4.55 13.85
CA VAL A 5 -5.61 -5.11 15.11
C VAL A 5 -7.13 -5.18 15.04
N PRO A 6 -7.72 -6.33 14.69
CA PRO A 6 -9.17 -6.48 14.46
C PRO A 6 -10.03 -5.92 15.58
N TYR A 7 -9.68 -6.22 16.82
CA TYR A 7 -10.43 -5.80 17.99
C TYR A 7 -10.68 -4.28 18.05
N ARG A 8 -9.73 -3.47 17.62
CA ARG A 8 -9.86 -1.99 17.61
C ARG A 8 -10.97 -1.48 16.69
N SER A 9 -11.36 -2.26 15.71
CA SER A 9 -12.41 -1.94 14.76
C SER A 9 -13.71 -2.71 15.05
N GLU A 10 -13.60 -3.96 15.47
CA GLU A 10 -14.73 -4.86 15.65
C GLU A 10 -15.72 -4.41 16.71
N TRP A 11 -15.26 -3.85 17.82
CA TRP A 11 -16.15 -3.37 18.89
C TRP A 11 -17.10 -2.26 18.40
N ARG A 12 -16.70 -1.51 17.37
CA ARG A 12 -17.50 -0.43 16.78
C ARG A 12 -18.30 -0.87 15.57
N TYR A 13 -17.67 -1.63 14.68
CA TYR A 13 -18.22 -1.96 13.36
C TYR A 13 -18.68 -3.42 13.22
N GLY A 14 -18.42 -4.27 14.20
CA GLY A 14 -18.81 -5.68 14.17
C GLY A 14 -18.33 -6.39 12.91
N ILE A 15 -19.26 -7.02 12.21
CA ILE A 15 -18.96 -7.76 10.97
C ILE A 15 -18.44 -6.89 9.82
N TYR A 16 -18.61 -5.58 9.89
CA TYR A 16 -18.11 -4.64 8.87
C TYR A 16 -16.69 -4.13 9.13
N ALA A 17 -16.05 -4.57 10.22
CA ALA A 17 -14.74 -4.10 10.65
C ALA A 17 -13.69 -4.20 9.53
N HIS A 18 -13.61 -5.34 8.83
CA HIS A 18 -12.66 -5.53 7.73
C HIS A 18 -12.90 -4.57 6.57
N ARG A 19 -14.15 -4.34 6.20
CA ARG A 19 -14.49 -3.37 5.15
C ARG A 19 -14.01 -1.98 5.50
N MET A 20 -14.25 -1.55 6.74
CA MET A 20 -13.86 -0.22 7.21
C MET A 20 -12.34 -0.06 7.23
N VAL A 21 -11.61 -1.06 7.72
CA VAL A 21 -10.15 -1.04 7.74
C VAL A 21 -9.55 -1.02 6.35
N LEU A 22 -10.07 -1.80 5.41
CA LEU A 22 -9.57 -1.79 4.03
C LEU A 22 -9.83 -0.45 3.34
N ALA A 23 -10.97 0.20 3.61
CA ALA A 23 -11.24 1.54 3.13
C ALA A 23 -10.26 2.57 3.73
N ASP A 24 -10.05 2.55 5.04
CA ASP A 24 -9.09 3.42 5.72
C ASP A 24 -7.66 3.21 5.19
N LEU A 25 -7.27 1.95 4.99
CA LEU A 25 -5.97 1.57 4.47
C LEU A 25 -5.74 2.12 3.06
N GLY A 26 -6.75 2.08 2.20
CA GLY A 26 -6.68 2.68 0.86
C GLY A 26 -6.39 4.18 0.91
N HIS A 27 -7.04 4.91 1.82
CA HIS A 27 -6.77 6.33 2.04
C HIS A 27 -5.36 6.59 2.57
N VAL A 28 -4.90 5.80 3.54
CA VAL A 28 -3.54 5.90 4.09
C VAL A 28 -2.50 5.61 3.00
N GLY A 29 -2.70 4.58 2.20
CA GLY A 29 -1.83 4.23 1.08
C GLY A 29 -1.74 5.34 0.04
N GLU A 30 -2.87 5.93 -0.34
CA GLU A 30 -2.90 7.07 -1.27
C GLU A 30 -2.20 8.30 -0.70
N ASN A 31 -2.37 8.60 0.57
CA ASN A 31 -1.64 9.69 1.23
C ASN A 31 -0.13 9.49 1.13
N LEU A 32 0.36 8.25 1.22
CA LEU A 32 1.77 7.96 1.04
C LEU A 32 2.22 8.17 -0.41
N TYR A 33 1.39 7.81 -1.41
CA TYR A 33 1.66 8.13 -2.81
C TYR A 33 1.80 9.64 -3.03
N LEU A 34 0.87 10.42 -2.52
CA LEU A 34 0.89 11.88 -2.63
C LEU A 34 2.12 12.49 -1.94
N ALA A 35 2.43 12.04 -0.75
CA ALA A 35 3.62 12.50 0.00
C ALA A 35 4.92 12.16 -0.74
N CYS A 36 5.06 10.96 -1.27
CA CYS A 36 6.22 10.55 -2.05
C CYS A 36 6.36 11.40 -3.31
N THR A 37 5.27 11.64 -4.03
CA THR A 37 5.27 12.51 -5.21
C THR A 37 5.74 13.91 -4.86
N ALA A 38 5.25 14.49 -3.77
CA ALA A 38 5.66 15.82 -3.31
C ALA A 38 7.15 15.91 -2.93
N LEU A 39 7.73 14.82 -2.46
CA LEU A 39 9.14 14.73 -2.08
C LEU A 39 10.07 14.23 -3.21
N GLY A 40 9.54 13.96 -4.39
CA GLY A 40 10.31 13.40 -5.50
C GLY A 40 10.75 11.95 -5.28
N LEU A 41 10.02 11.21 -4.47
CA LEU A 41 10.25 9.79 -4.19
C LEU A 41 9.26 8.90 -4.93
N GLY A 42 9.67 7.67 -5.22
CA GLY A 42 8.81 6.62 -5.74
C GLY A 42 8.24 5.76 -4.62
N THR A 43 7.05 5.24 -4.85
CA THR A 43 6.40 4.28 -3.96
C THR A 43 5.58 3.29 -4.78
N CYS A 44 5.44 2.08 -4.25
CA CYS A 44 4.62 1.04 -4.87
C CYS A 44 3.88 0.25 -3.79
N GLY A 45 2.57 0.22 -3.89
CA GLY A 45 1.73 -0.61 -3.04
C GLY A 45 1.84 -2.08 -3.45
N ILE A 46 2.06 -2.96 -2.49
CA ILE A 46 2.27 -4.39 -2.69
C ILE A 46 1.27 -5.17 -1.82
N GLY A 47 0.32 -5.82 -2.48
CA GLY A 47 -0.63 -6.73 -1.83
C GLY A 47 -0.22 -8.20 -1.88
N ALA A 48 0.69 -8.56 -2.79
CA ALA A 48 1.18 -9.92 -2.97
C ALA A 48 2.46 -10.15 -2.16
N TYR A 49 2.33 -10.69 -0.97
CA TYR A 49 3.44 -11.03 -0.06
C TYR A 49 3.12 -12.31 0.70
N ASP A 50 4.16 -12.95 1.25
CA ASP A 50 3.99 -14.11 2.12
C ASP A 50 3.48 -13.65 3.51
N GLN A 51 2.21 -13.89 3.79
CA GLN A 51 1.54 -13.48 5.01
C GLN A 51 2.21 -14.04 6.26
N ALA A 52 2.49 -15.33 6.27
CA ALA A 52 3.07 -16.01 7.43
C ALA A 52 4.49 -15.52 7.72
N LEU A 53 5.28 -15.33 6.67
CA LEU A 53 6.63 -14.79 6.79
C LEU A 53 6.64 -13.35 7.30
N CYS A 54 5.74 -12.51 6.79
CA CYS A 54 5.59 -11.12 7.24
C CYS A 54 5.18 -11.05 8.70
N ASP A 55 4.14 -11.77 9.10
CA ASP A 55 3.67 -11.80 10.48
C ASP A 55 4.78 -12.28 11.43
N LYS A 56 5.50 -13.34 11.07
CA LYS A 56 6.64 -13.82 11.83
C LYS A 56 7.77 -12.79 11.95
N THR A 57 8.11 -12.12 10.85
CA THR A 57 9.18 -11.11 10.79
C THR A 57 8.92 -9.95 11.73
N PHE A 58 7.65 -9.50 11.78
CA PHE A 58 7.21 -8.41 12.67
C PHE A 58 6.71 -8.88 14.03
N ARG A 59 6.85 -10.18 14.34
CA ARG A 59 6.43 -10.79 15.60
C ARG A 59 4.94 -10.62 15.88
N LEU A 60 4.13 -10.72 14.84
CA LEU A 60 2.67 -10.70 14.92
C LEU A 60 2.14 -12.14 15.02
N ASP A 61 1.05 -12.33 15.73
CA ASP A 61 0.48 -13.68 15.94
C ASP A 61 -0.41 -14.16 14.77
N GLY A 62 -0.76 -13.26 13.86
CA GLY A 62 -1.61 -13.57 12.71
C GLY A 62 -3.10 -13.66 13.01
N GLU A 63 -3.50 -13.43 14.24
CA GLU A 63 -4.89 -13.48 14.72
C GLU A 63 -5.32 -12.17 15.36
N GLU A 64 -4.69 -11.78 16.47
CA GLU A 64 -4.97 -10.52 17.16
C GLU A 64 -4.34 -9.32 16.45
N GLU A 65 -3.24 -9.55 15.74
CA GLU A 65 -2.61 -8.58 14.86
C GLU A 65 -1.95 -9.29 13.68
N TYR A 66 -2.15 -8.78 12.48
CA TYR A 66 -1.55 -9.31 11.26
C TYR A 66 -1.29 -8.21 10.21
N MET A 67 -0.38 -8.51 9.30
CA MET A 67 -0.07 -7.64 8.17
C MET A 67 -1.25 -7.55 7.21
N VAL A 68 -1.53 -6.36 6.70
CA VAL A 68 -2.62 -6.14 5.72
C VAL A 68 -2.12 -5.53 4.42
N TYR A 69 -1.00 -4.82 4.43
CA TYR A 69 -0.49 -4.15 3.25
C TYR A 69 0.97 -3.75 3.40
N THR A 70 1.66 -3.69 2.29
CA THR A 70 3.04 -3.20 2.24
C THR A 70 3.17 -2.13 1.16
N GLN A 71 4.08 -1.21 1.35
CA GLN A 71 4.35 -0.16 0.37
C GLN A 71 5.82 0.23 0.47
N THR A 72 6.52 0.18 -0.66
CA THR A 72 7.92 0.57 -0.72
C THR A 72 8.04 2.08 -0.84
N VAL A 73 9.13 2.65 -0.34
CA VAL A 73 9.47 4.06 -0.52
C VAL A 73 10.95 4.14 -0.86
N GLY A 74 11.29 4.90 -1.89
CA GLY A 74 12.68 5.05 -2.31
C GLY A 74 12.85 6.03 -3.46
N THR A 75 14.10 6.17 -3.88
CA THR A 75 14.44 6.95 -5.07
C THR A 75 14.11 6.17 -6.33
N VAL A 76 13.66 6.88 -7.37
CA VAL A 76 13.38 6.29 -8.69
C VAL A 76 14.63 6.35 -9.54
N LYS A 77 14.96 5.27 -10.24
CA LYS A 77 16.04 5.26 -11.21
C LYS A 77 15.65 6.08 -12.45
N ALA A 78 16.59 6.83 -13.02
CA ALA A 78 16.35 7.62 -14.21
C ALA A 78 15.82 6.79 -15.41
N GLU A 79 16.25 5.53 -15.52
CA GLU A 79 15.77 4.60 -16.55
C GLU A 79 14.26 4.31 -16.38
N ASP A 80 13.80 4.07 -15.16
CA ASP A 80 12.40 3.76 -14.87
C ASP A 80 11.51 4.99 -15.07
N GLU A 81 11.99 6.18 -14.68
CA GLU A 81 11.33 7.44 -14.95
C GLU A 81 11.17 7.72 -16.45
N SER A 82 12.19 7.40 -17.23
CA SER A 82 12.14 7.54 -18.69
C SER A 82 11.14 6.59 -19.33
N LYS A 83 11.05 5.35 -18.85
CA LYS A 83 10.07 4.36 -19.32
C LYS A 83 8.64 4.80 -18.99
N GLU A 84 8.41 5.33 -17.81
CA GLU A 84 7.11 5.85 -17.40
C GLU A 84 6.67 7.02 -18.27
N LYS A 85 7.55 7.99 -18.52
CA LYS A 85 7.26 9.12 -19.42
C LYS A 85 6.95 8.65 -20.84
N ALA A 86 7.71 7.69 -21.36
CA ALA A 86 7.46 7.12 -22.68
C ALA A 86 6.11 6.42 -22.77
N PHE A 87 5.71 5.72 -21.72
CA PHE A 87 4.39 5.08 -21.64
C PHE A 87 3.25 6.12 -21.68
N TYR A 88 3.31 7.17 -20.88
CA TYR A 88 2.27 8.20 -20.87
C TYR A 88 2.23 8.98 -22.19
N SER A 89 3.37 9.28 -22.81
CA SER A 89 3.38 9.87 -24.15
C SER A 89 2.70 8.99 -25.18
N PHE A 90 2.94 7.68 -25.12
CA PHE A 90 2.25 6.73 -25.98
C PHE A 90 0.73 6.74 -25.76
N VAL A 91 0.28 6.75 -24.50
CA VAL A 91 -1.15 6.81 -24.16
C VAL A 91 -1.81 8.07 -24.70
N GLU A 92 -1.16 9.22 -24.57
CA GLU A 92 -1.64 10.51 -25.12
C GLU A 92 -1.71 10.48 -26.66
N GLU A 93 -0.69 9.96 -27.33
CA GLU A 93 -0.66 9.81 -28.80
C GLU A 93 -1.78 8.91 -29.33
N GLN A 94 -2.19 7.90 -28.56
CA GLN A 94 -3.29 7.02 -28.91
C GLN A 94 -4.66 7.60 -28.57
N GLY A 95 -4.74 8.75 -27.90
CA GLY A 95 -5.99 9.36 -27.48
C GLY A 95 -6.74 8.61 -26.38
N LEU A 96 -6.01 7.89 -25.57
CA LEU A 96 -6.54 7.06 -24.47
C LEU A 96 -6.68 7.82 -23.16
#